data_10d968d2e5c5e408aea19ce04ed38768
#
_entry.id   10d968d2e5c5e408aea19ce04ed38768
#
_cell.length_a   1.000
_cell.length_b   1.000
_cell.length_c   1.000
_cell.angle_alpha   90.00
_cell.angle_beta   90.00
_cell.angle_gamma   90.00
#
_symmetry.space_group_name_H-M   'P 1'
#
loop_
_entity.id
_entity.type
_entity.pdbx_description
1 polymer ?
#
loop_
_entity_poly.entity_id
_entity_poly.type
_entity_poly.pdbx_seq_one_letter_code
_entity_poly.pdbx_strand_id
1 'polypeptide(L)'
;KNSDYEFMLYEKQESLSLDEGFGIQLSTNSVKILNTIGFNKIDKSKIFHPMGVDFYNIQNKKICELDLTQFNTEEKKYTTLKRSTLIEFLKDDVYTQHLRFGKKIKEVTELKGKVFIKFDDNTNDLVDLVIGADGIFSNTRSFFEKKKNEPKFKKAIAVRTILKTKSELKIDEQKISLMMGKNCHIVIYPLNQNKELNLVCIIRDKKYDPDNIKTLVNKVVTQNSNLEKVFEGDLKSWPLYFTPKILPSTNSKVFYIGDAFNGFLPTLAQGAGQSIESAHELFNLIKDDKTEIQNTYFKERSRRAKIVKRRSNINFFAFHFSSSIMQTLRNFFMKFLVKRKSFVNSYLGTVYKN
;
A
#
# COMPACT_ATOMS: atom_id res chain seq x y z
N LYS A 1 2.81 -15.73 16.56
CA LYS A 1 3.15 -17.14 16.93
C LYS A 1 4.38 -17.13 17.84
N ASN A 2 4.33 -17.79 18.99
CA ASN A 2 5.45 -17.98 19.92
C ASN A 2 6.07 -16.68 20.48
N SER A 3 5.29 -15.74 20.97
CA SER A 3 5.84 -14.65 21.78
C SER A 3 5.35 -14.79 23.22
N ASP A 4 6.24 -14.56 24.16
CA ASP A 4 5.94 -14.48 25.61
C ASP A 4 5.24 -13.15 25.96
N TYR A 5 4.83 -12.39 24.93
CA TYR A 5 4.17 -11.10 25.09
C TYR A 5 2.65 -11.27 25.10
N GLU A 6 2.03 -10.72 26.12
CA GLU A 6 0.59 -10.52 26.14
C GLU A 6 0.24 -9.32 25.23
N PHE A 7 -0.74 -9.49 24.35
CA PHE A 7 -1.15 -8.42 23.45
C PHE A 7 -2.68 -8.38 23.28
N MET A 8 -3.17 -7.19 22.97
CA MET A 8 -4.56 -6.96 22.59
C MET A 8 -4.62 -6.11 21.31
N LEU A 9 -5.45 -6.50 20.37
CA LEU A 9 -5.70 -5.76 19.14
C LEU A 9 -7.08 -5.10 19.23
N TYR A 10 -7.09 -3.78 19.08
CA TYR A 10 -8.31 -2.96 19.08
C TYR A 10 -8.61 -2.49 17.66
N GLU A 11 -9.84 -2.73 17.20
CA GLU A 11 -10.35 -2.28 15.91
C GLU A 11 -11.60 -1.41 16.14
N LYS A 12 -11.65 -0.25 15.48
CA LYS A 12 -12.77 0.70 15.62
C LYS A 12 -14.05 0.23 14.93
N GLN A 13 -13.94 -0.62 13.91
CA GLN A 13 -15.08 -1.21 13.23
C GLN A 13 -15.70 -2.32 14.09
N GLU A 14 -17.00 -2.58 13.92
CA GLU A 14 -17.71 -3.65 14.63
C GLU A 14 -17.31 -5.05 14.17
N SER A 15 -16.72 -5.16 12.98
CA SER A 15 -16.22 -6.42 12.42
C SER A 15 -15.13 -6.18 11.38
N LEU A 16 -14.41 -7.22 11.01
CA LEU A 16 -13.50 -7.17 9.86
C LEU A 16 -14.33 -7.18 8.57
N SER A 17 -14.26 -6.09 7.81
CA SER A 17 -14.81 -6.05 6.45
C SER A 17 -13.85 -6.79 5.50
N LEU A 18 -14.30 -7.96 5.03
CA LEU A 18 -13.62 -8.74 3.99
C LEU A 18 -14.20 -8.47 2.59
N ASP A 19 -15.32 -7.74 2.51
CA ASP A 19 -16.09 -7.55 1.27
C ASP A 19 -15.46 -6.56 0.30
N GLU A 20 -14.55 -5.70 0.76
CA GLU A 20 -13.78 -4.81 -0.09
C GLU A 20 -12.64 -5.57 -0.79
N GLY A 21 -13.03 -6.47 -1.72
CA GLY A 21 -12.17 -7.44 -2.39
C GLY A 21 -11.18 -6.90 -3.41
N PHE A 22 -10.76 -5.62 -3.31
CA PHE A 22 -9.76 -5.09 -4.24
C PHE A 22 -8.41 -5.76 -4.06
N GLY A 23 -7.69 -5.83 -5.19
CA GLY A 23 -6.37 -6.42 -5.22
C GLY A 23 -5.32 -5.57 -4.52
N ILE A 24 -4.29 -6.25 -4.04
CA ILE A 24 -3.03 -5.67 -3.59
C ILE A 24 -1.86 -6.36 -4.27
N GLN A 25 -0.72 -5.71 -4.24
CA GLN A 25 0.53 -6.22 -4.77
C GLN A 25 1.54 -6.31 -3.62
N LEU A 26 2.21 -7.44 -3.50
CA LEU A 26 3.26 -7.71 -2.52
C LEU A 26 4.58 -7.91 -3.25
N SER A 27 5.52 -7.02 -3.03
CA SER A 27 6.88 -7.17 -3.53
C SER A 27 7.66 -8.23 -2.75
N THR A 28 8.75 -8.69 -3.32
CA THR A 28 9.52 -9.85 -2.81
C THR A 28 10.00 -9.69 -1.37
N ASN A 29 10.33 -8.48 -0.92
CA ASN A 29 10.65 -8.19 0.49
C ASN A 29 9.48 -8.52 1.44
N SER A 30 8.26 -8.12 1.07
CA SER A 30 7.07 -8.39 1.87
C SER A 30 6.74 -9.88 1.91
N VAL A 31 6.84 -10.55 0.77
CA VAL A 31 6.60 -12.00 0.68
C VAL A 31 7.63 -12.77 1.50
N LYS A 32 8.91 -12.37 1.49
CA LYS A 32 9.96 -12.95 2.33
C LYS A 32 9.59 -12.91 3.81
N ILE A 33 9.12 -11.75 4.29
CA ILE A 33 8.69 -11.59 5.69
C ILE A 33 7.46 -12.44 5.98
N LEU A 34 6.44 -12.40 5.13
CA LEU A 34 5.22 -13.18 5.33
C LEU A 34 5.48 -14.69 5.32
N ASN A 35 6.47 -15.16 4.56
CA ASN A 35 6.85 -16.57 4.55
C ASN A 35 7.40 -17.06 5.90
N THR A 36 7.97 -16.16 6.71
CA THR A 36 8.40 -16.52 8.08
C THR A 36 7.22 -16.90 9.00
N ILE A 37 6.01 -16.51 8.63
CA ILE A 37 4.76 -16.82 9.33
C ILE A 37 3.85 -17.77 8.53
N GLY A 38 4.37 -18.41 7.47
CA GLY A 38 3.67 -19.48 6.75
C GLY A 38 2.92 -19.06 5.48
N PHE A 39 3.13 -17.85 4.94
CA PHE A 39 2.46 -17.39 3.72
C PHE A 39 2.74 -18.26 2.48
N ASN A 40 3.89 -18.96 2.46
CA ASN A 40 4.21 -19.94 1.41
C ASN A 40 3.23 -21.12 1.35
N LYS A 41 2.43 -21.35 2.41
CA LYS A 41 1.38 -22.38 2.49
C LYS A 41 0.01 -21.88 2.05
N ILE A 42 -0.13 -20.59 1.69
CA ILE A 42 -1.40 -20.04 1.22
C ILE A 42 -1.91 -20.82 -0.01
N ASP A 43 -3.22 -20.92 -0.13
CA ASP A 43 -3.87 -21.53 -1.29
C ASP A 43 -3.42 -20.84 -2.59
N LYS A 44 -2.75 -21.60 -3.44
CA LYS A 44 -2.20 -21.10 -4.71
C LYS A 44 -3.27 -20.61 -5.67
N SER A 45 -4.52 -21.07 -5.53
CA SER A 45 -5.64 -20.58 -6.36
C SER A 45 -6.02 -19.13 -6.05
N LYS A 46 -5.67 -18.62 -4.87
CA LYS A 46 -5.99 -17.27 -4.40
C LYS A 46 -4.91 -16.22 -4.72
N ILE A 47 -3.77 -16.63 -5.25
CA ILE A 47 -2.64 -15.75 -5.54
C ILE A 47 -2.24 -15.82 -7.01
N PHE A 48 -1.48 -14.83 -7.48
CA PHE A 48 -0.85 -14.83 -8.79
C PHE A 48 0.56 -14.23 -8.71
N HIS A 49 1.46 -14.70 -9.60
CA HIS A 49 2.84 -14.21 -9.68
C HIS A 49 3.11 -13.55 -11.02
N PRO A 50 2.87 -12.24 -11.19
CA PRO A 50 3.10 -11.56 -12.45
C PRO A 50 4.60 -11.58 -12.81
N MET A 51 4.88 -11.88 -14.08
CA MET A 51 6.25 -11.97 -14.59
C MET A 51 6.91 -10.60 -14.80
N GLY A 52 6.12 -9.56 -14.99
CA GLY A 52 6.65 -8.23 -15.31
C GLY A 52 5.61 -7.12 -15.22
N VAL A 53 6.06 -5.92 -15.56
CA VAL A 53 5.20 -4.75 -15.75
C VAL A 53 5.36 -4.26 -17.18
N ASP A 54 4.28 -4.28 -17.93
CA ASP A 54 4.20 -3.66 -19.25
C ASP A 54 3.73 -2.21 -19.12
N PHE A 55 4.49 -1.29 -19.67
CA PHE A 55 4.13 0.12 -19.70
C PHE A 55 3.53 0.49 -21.05
N TYR A 56 2.37 1.14 -21.03
CA TYR A 56 1.63 1.58 -22.20
C TYR A 56 1.37 3.08 -22.17
N ASN A 57 1.19 3.69 -23.33
CA ASN A 57 0.49 4.96 -23.39
C ASN A 57 -1.02 4.72 -23.27
N ILE A 58 -1.80 5.81 -23.11
CA ILE A 58 -3.25 5.69 -22.92
C ILE A 58 -3.97 5.09 -24.16
N GLN A 59 -3.36 5.15 -25.35
CA GLN A 59 -3.89 4.52 -26.59
C GLN A 59 -3.52 3.04 -26.71
N ASN A 60 -3.10 2.40 -25.59
CA ASN A 60 -2.71 0.99 -25.52
C ASN A 60 -1.50 0.62 -26.40
N LYS A 61 -0.63 1.58 -26.75
CA LYS A 61 0.64 1.29 -27.42
C LYS A 61 1.71 0.99 -26.38
N LYS A 62 2.30 -0.20 -26.41
CA LYS A 62 3.38 -0.62 -25.50
C LYS A 62 4.61 0.30 -25.67
N ILE A 63 5.10 0.81 -24.54
CA ILE A 63 6.28 1.66 -24.45
C ILE A 63 7.51 0.82 -24.14
N CYS A 64 7.46 0.06 -23.05
CA CYS A 64 8.55 -0.78 -22.57
C CYS A 64 8.03 -1.83 -21.59
N GLU A 65 8.89 -2.72 -21.17
CA GLU A 65 8.63 -3.79 -20.23
C GLU A 65 9.68 -3.80 -19.13
N LEU A 66 9.24 -4.03 -17.90
CA LEU A 66 10.09 -4.28 -16.75
C LEU A 66 9.92 -5.73 -16.31
N ASP A 67 10.98 -6.51 -16.36
CA ASP A 67 11.02 -7.87 -15.87
C ASP A 67 11.05 -7.88 -14.32
N LEU A 68 10.03 -8.47 -13.69
CA LEU A 68 9.97 -8.66 -12.24
C LEU A 68 10.65 -9.97 -11.79
N THR A 69 10.87 -10.91 -12.70
CA THR A 69 11.45 -12.22 -12.37
C THR A 69 12.86 -12.08 -11.83
N GLN A 70 13.59 -11.04 -12.23
CA GLN A 70 14.94 -10.75 -11.73
C GLN A 70 15.01 -10.49 -10.20
N PHE A 71 13.87 -10.20 -9.56
CA PHE A 71 13.77 -10.03 -8.10
C PHE A 71 13.23 -11.26 -7.39
N ASN A 72 12.72 -12.23 -8.14
CA ASN A 72 12.15 -13.46 -7.62
C ASN A 72 13.24 -14.48 -7.28
N THR A 73 12.97 -15.29 -6.26
CA THR A 73 13.67 -16.54 -5.95
C THR A 73 12.63 -17.63 -5.72
N GLU A 74 13.04 -18.87 -5.51
CA GLU A 74 12.12 -19.95 -5.16
C GLU A 74 11.32 -19.62 -3.89
N GLU A 75 11.96 -18.98 -2.91
CA GLU A 75 11.37 -18.66 -1.61
C GLU A 75 10.48 -17.41 -1.63
N LYS A 76 10.69 -16.49 -2.56
CA LYS A 76 9.96 -15.22 -2.59
C LYS A 76 9.70 -14.78 -4.03
N LYS A 77 8.42 -14.61 -4.38
CA LYS A 77 7.98 -14.12 -5.69
C LYS A 77 7.11 -12.90 -5.53
N TYR A 78 7.25 -11.95 -6.42
CA TYR A 78 6.28 -10.86 -6.51
C TYR A 78 4.88 -11.45 -6.63
N THR A 79 3.94 -11.01 -5.80
CA THR A 79 2.64 -11.66 -5.66
C THR A 79 1.52 -10.64 -5.71
N THR A 80 0.46 -10.96 -6.45
CA THR A 80 -0.80 -10.24 -6.43
C THR A 80 -1.90 -11.12 -5.86
N LEU A 81 -2.80 -10.55 -5.08
CA LEU A 81 -3.90 -11.25 -4.43
C LEU A 81 -5.00 -10.25 -4.01
N LYS A 82 -6.15 -10.75 -3.61
CA LYS A 82 -7.17 -9.92 -2.95
C LYS A 82 -6.68 -9.48 -1.57
N ARG A 83 -7.02 -8.25 -1.17
CA ARG A 83 -6.74 -7.74 0.17
C ARG A 83 -7.39 -8.61 1.25
N SER A 84 -8.63 -9.08 1.02
CA SER A 84 -9.33 -10.01 1.91
C SER A 84 -8.54 -11.28 2.17
N THR A 85 -7.95 -11.88 1.12
CA THR A 85 -7.13 -13.10 1.25
C THR A 85 -5.92 -12.89 2.17
N LEU A 86 -5.25 -11.72 2.09
CA LEU A 86 -4.16 -11.42 3.02
C LEU A 86 -4.66 -11.22 4.44
N ILE A 87 -5.80 -10.55 4.63
CA ILE A 87 -6.39 -10.32 5.96
C ILE A 87 -6.83 -11.65 6.58
N GLU A 88 -7.48 -12.54 5.83
CA GLU A 88 -7.84 -13.89 6.27
C GLU A 88 -6.60 -14.63 6.76
N PHE A 89 -5.54 -14.70 5.92
CA PHE A 89 -4.29 -15.35 6.28
C PHE A 89 -3.67 -14.79 7.58
N LEU A 90 -3.67 -13.47 7.75
CA LEU A 90 -3.12 -12.85 8.96
C LEU A 90 -4.01 -13.07 10.19
N LYS A 91 -5.33 -13.10 10.01
CA LYS A 91 -6.30 -13.31 11.08
C LYS A 91 -6.26 -14.73 11.64
N ASP A 92 -6.02 -15.74 10.79
CA ASP A 92 -6.01 -17.17 11.19
C ASP A 92 -5.01 -17.45 12.32
N ASP A 93 -4.00 -16.61 12.49
CA ASP A 93 -3.01 -16.72 13.57
C ASP A 93 -3.34 -15.89 14.81
N VAL A 94 -4.45 -15.12 14.80
CA VAL A 94 -4.85 -14.27 15.92
C VAL A 94 -6.09 -14.85 16.59
N TYR A 95 -5.92 -15.33 17.81
CA TYR A 95 -7.05 -15.85 18.59
C TYR A 95 -8.08 -14.74 18.87
N THR A 96 -9.35 -15.09 18.81
CA THR A 96 -10.48 -14.15 19.03
C THR A 96 -10.43 -13.44 20.38
N GLN A 97 -9.87 -14.08 21.39
CA GLN A 97 -9.68 -13.48 22.73
C GLN A 97 -8.75 -12.26 22.72
N HIS A 98 -7.87 -12.12 21.72
CA HIS A 98 -6.95 -10.98 21.56
C HIS A 98 -7.52 -9.89 20.65
N LEU A 99 -8.76 -10.03 20.17
CA LEU A 99 -9.42 -9.04 19.31
C LEU A 99 -10.55 -8.35 20.06
N ARG A 100 -10.60 -7.02 19.95
CA ARG A 100 -11.66 -6.19 20.48
C ARG A 100 -12.14 -5.25 19.37
N PHE A 101 -13.36 -5.48 18.90
CA PHE A 101 -14.03 -4.65 17.90
C PHE A 101 -14.81 -3.51 18.56
N GLY A 102 -15.24 -2.52 17.76
CA GLY A 102 -15.97 -1.34 18.24
C GLY A 102 -15.13 -0.40 19.13
N LYS A 103 -13.80 -0.60 19.16
CA LYS A 103 -12.89 0.13 20.06
C LYS A 103 -12.23 1.31 19.37
N LYS A 104 -12.93 2.43 19.30
CA LYS A 104 -12.37 3.68 18.77
C LYS A 104 -11.68 4.44 19.89
N ILE A 105 -10.42 4.78 19.67
CA ILE A 105 -9.58 5.50 20.65
C ILE A 105 -10.10 6.93 20.80
N LYS A 106 -10.37 7.33 22.04
CA LYS A 106 -10.75 8.67 22.48
C LYS A 106 -9.57 9.47 23.03
N GLU A 107 -8.72 8.81 23.80
CA GLU A 107 -7.56 9.43 24.44
C GLU A 107 -6.45 8.41 24.65
N VAL A 108 -5.20 8.87 24.51
CA VAL A 108 -4.00 8.10 24.87
C VAL A 108 -3.07 9.02 25.65
N THR A 109 -2.71 8.63 26.87
CA THR A 109 -1.84 9.42 27.76
C THR A 109 -0.85 8.51 28.48
N GLU A 110 0.24 9.08 28.96
CA GLU A 110 1.18 8.36 29.81
C GLU A 110 0.74 8.49 31.29
N LEU A 111 0.67 7.36 31.99
CA LEU A 111 0.30 7.30 33.39
C LEU A 111 1.23 6.34 34.16
N LYS A 112 1.99 6.86 35.10
CA LYS A 112 2.90 6.08 35.99
C LYS A 112 3.82 5.11 35.21
N GLY A 113 4.39 5.59 34.10
CA GLY A 113 5.31 4.79 33.31
C GLY A 113 4.63 3.72 32.45
N LYS A 114 3.30 3.74 32.28
CA LYS A 114 2.51 2.94 31.35
C LYS A 114 1.73 3.84 30.40
N VAL A 115 1.10 3.28 29.39
CA VAL A 115 0.23 4.00 28.45
C VAL A 115 -1.21 3.71 28.80
N PHE A 116 -1.95 4.74 29.18
CA PHE A 116 -3.39 4.67 29.42
C PHE A 116 -4.13 4.97 28.11
N ILE A 117 -5.04 4.08 27.74
CA ILE A 117 -5.88 4.19 26.55
C ILE A 117 -7.32 4.29 27.02
N LYS A 118 -8.06 5.31 26.55
CA LYS A 118 -9.51 5.44 26.73
C LYS A 118 -10.22 5.33 25.41
N PHE A 119 -11.30 4.57 25.38
CA PHE A 119 -12.13 4.37 24.19
C PHE A 119 -13.41 5.21 24.26
N ASP A 120 -14.07 5.41 23.11
CA ASP A 120 -15.32 6.19 22.98
C ASP A 120 -16.48 5.57 23.79
N ASP A 121 -16.46 4.25 24.00
CA ASP A 121 -17.43 3.51 24.84
C ASP A 121 -17.17 3.65 26.37
N ASN A 122 -16.25 4.55 26.75
CA ASN A 122 -15.78 4.81 28.11
C ASN A 122 -15.03 3.66 28.78
N THR A 123 -14.75 2.56 28.10
CA THR A 123 -13.80 1.57 28.61
C THR A 123 -12.38 2.10 28.50
N ASN A 124 -11.47 1.50 29.23
CA ASN A 124 -10.05 1.90 29.22
C ASN A 124 -9.15 0.67 29.39
N ASP A 125 -7.88 0.86 29.08
CA ASP A 125 -6.84 -0.12 29.31
C ASP A 125 -5.52 0.56 29.70
N LEU A 126 -4.65 -0.16 30.41
CA LEU A 126 -3.35 0.31 30.87
C LEU A 126 -2.27 -0.70 30.44
N VAL A 127 -1.45 -0.31 29.47
CA VAL A 127 -0.52 -1.19 28.79
C VAL A 127 0.94 -0.67 28.90
N ASP A 128 1.91 -1.57 28.74
CA ASP A 128 3.31 -1.19 28.77
C ASP A 128 3.77 -0.52 27.48
N LEU A 129 3.11 -0.84 26.34
CA LEU A 129 3.49 -0.36 25.02
C LEU A 129 2.27 -0.27 24.11
N VAL A 130 2.19 0.76 23.27
CA VAL A 130 1.16 0.93 22.24
C VAL A 130 1.78 0.96 20.85
N ILE A 131 1.20 0.20 19.93
CA ILE A 131 1.55 0.20 18.52
C ILE A 131 0.37 0.75 17.71
N GLY A 132 0.48 2.00 17.27
CA GLY A 132 -0.51 2.64 16.40
C GLY A 132 -0.40 2.11 14.97
N ALA A 133 -1.44 1.37 14.54
CA ALA A 133 -1.60 0.83 13.19
C ALA A 133 -2.86 1.39 12.51
N ASP A 134 -3.38 2.51 12.99
CA ASP A 134 -4.68 3.11 12.71
C ASP A 134 -4.69 3.99 11.44
N GLY A 135 -3.75 3.74 10.51
CA GLY A 135 -3.74 4.27 9.16
C GLY A 135 -3.26 5.72 9.06
N ILE A 136 -3.44 6.30 7.86
CA ILE A 136 -2.90 7.62 7.54
C ILE A 136 -3.49 8.75 8.40
N PHE A 137 -4.74 8.62 8.81
CA PHE A 137 -5.45 9.55 9.71
C PHE A 137 -5.35 9.12 11.18
N SER A 138 -4.23 8.55 11.56
CA SER A 138 -3.98 7.99 12.89
C SER A 138 -4.36 8.94 14.03
N ASN A 139 -5.32 8.53 14.84
CA ASN A 139 -5.66 9.19 16.08
C ASN A 139 -4.55 8.99 17.11
N THR A 140 -3.99 7.79 17.22
CA THR A 140 -2.88 7.47 18.11
C THR A 140 -1.73 8.45 17.91
N ARG A 141 -1.36 8.72 16.65
CA ARG A 141 -0.31 9.70 16.33
C ARG A 141 -0.72 11.12 16.70
N SER A 142 -1.97 11.50 16.48
CA SER A 142 -2.43 12.88 16.71
C SER A 142 -2.36 13.32 18.18
N PHE A 143 -2.52 12.39 19.12
CA PHE A 143 -2.40 12.68 20.56
C PHE A 143 -0.99 13.13 20.94
N PHE A 144 0.03 12.58 20.31
CA PHE A 144 1.44 12.88 20.64
C PHE A 144 2.07 13.93 19.72
N GLU A 145 1.66 14.03 18.46
CA GLU A 145 2.25 14.98 17.50
C GLU A 145 1.54 16.35 17.44
N LYS A 146 0.48 16.57 18.23
CA LYS A 146 -0.24 17.86 18.34
C LYS A 146 -0.51 18.52 16.98
N LYS A 147 -1.16 17.81 16.06
CA LYS A 147 -1.55 18.27 14.70
C LYS A 147 -0.41 18.72 13.78
N LYS A 148 0.85 18.53 14.15
CA LYS A 148 2.01 19.01 13.35
C LYS A 148 2.18 18.30 11.99
N ASN A 149 1.50 17.20 11.76
CA ASN A 149 1.74 16.33 10.61
C ASN A 149 0.44 15.77 9.98
N GLU A 150 -0.57 16.60 9.82
CA GLU A 150 -1.83 16.18 9.21
C GLU A 150 -1.62 15.71 7.76
N PRO A 151 -2.29 14.61 7.36
CA PRO A 151 -2.26 14.15 5.97
C PRO A 151 -2.77 15.22 5.01
N LYS A 152 -2.10 15.36 3.86
CA LYS A 152 -2.47 16.33 2.83
C LYS A 152 -3.07 15.63 1.62
N PHE A 153 -4.17 16.16 1.13
CA PHE A 153 -4.78 15.73 -0.13
C PHE A 153 -3.83 15.96 -1.31
N LYS A 154 -3.57 14.93 -2.09
CA LYS A 154 -2.65 14.99 -3.25
C LYS A 154 -3.27 15.62 -4.49
N LYS A 155 -4.54 16.03 -4.44
CA LYS A 155 -5.32 16.47 -5.61
C LYS A 155 -5.34 15.36 -6.67
N ALA A 156 -5.58 14.14 -6.24
CA ALA A 156 -5.73 12.97 -7.06
C ALA A 156 -6.65 11.96 -6.37
N ILE A 157 -7.37 11.18 -7.17
CA ILE A 157 -8.39 10.24 -6.74
C ILE A 157 -8.06 8.90 -7.36
N ALA A 158 -8.12 7.83 -6.57
CA ALA A 158 -8.06 6.46 -7.02
C ALA A 158 -9.47 5.95 -7.28
N VAL A 159 -9.75 5.48 -8.48
CA VAL A 159 -10.97 4.74 -8.84
C VAL A 159 -10.58 3.28 -9.04
N ARG A 160 -11.33 2.38 -8.44
CA ARG A 160 -11.05 0.93 -8.47
C ARG A 160 -12.26 0.14 -8.92
N THR A 161 -11.98 -0.97 -9.60
CA THR A 161 -12.96 -2.01 -9.94
C THR A 161 -12.27 -3.36 -10.11
N ILE A 162 -13.07 -4.42 -10.10
CA ILE A 162 -12.65 -5.78 -10.46
C ILE A 162 -13.32 -6.16 -11.77
N LEU A 163 -12.53 -6.57 -12.73
CA LEU A 163 -13.00 -7.07 -14.01
C LEU A 163 -13.10 -8.60 -13.94
N LYS A 164 -14.30 -9.13 -14.16
CA LYS A 164 -14.57 -10.58 -14.13
C LYS A 164 -14.35 -11.25 -15.50
N THR A 165 -14.37 -10.48 -16.55
CA THR A 165 -14.16 -10.95 -17.92
C THR A 165 -12.85 -10.43 -18.46
N LYS A 166 -12.22 -11.20 -19.35
CA LYS A 166 -11.06 -10.76 -20.10
C LYS A 166 -11.45 -9.50 -20.86
N SER A 167 -10.75 -8.43 -20.57
CA SER A 167 -11.05 -7.13 -21.17
C SER A 167 -10.71 -7.17 -22.66
N GLU A 168 -11.46 -6.42 -23.48
CA GLU A 168 -11.10 -6.16 -24.88
C GLU A 168 -9.79 -5.39 -25.03
N LEU A 169 -9.17 -5.02 -23.89
CA LEU A 169 -7.85 -4.44 -23.86
C LEU A 169 -6.83 -5.52 -24.26
N LYS A 170 -6.10 -5.26 -25.32
CA LYS A 170 -4.97 -6.09 -25.77
C LYS A 170 -3.79 -5.93 -24.82
N ILE A 171 -3.85 -6.56 -23.65
CA ILE A 171 -2.81 -6.57 -22.62
C ILE A 171 -2.32 -8.00 -22.36
N ASP A 172 -1.10 -8.13 -21.87
CA ASP A 172 -0.57 -9.42 -21.41
C ASP A 172 -1.08 -9.70 -20.00
N GLU A 173 -2.00 -10.66 -19.87
CA GLU A 173 -2.61 -11.04 -18.59
C GLU A 173 -1.65 -11.79 -17.64
N GLN A 174 -0.45 -12.14 -18.09
CA GLN A 174 0.60 -12.70 -17.22
C GLN A 174 1.42 -11.58 -16.53
N LYS A 175 1.13 -10.33 -16.86
CA LYS A 175 1.88 -9.16 -16.38
C LYS A 175 0.96 -8.11 -15.76
N ILE A 176 1.58 -7.20 -15.05
CA ILE A 176 0.94 -5.97 -14.63
C ILE A 176 0.98 -5.01 -15.82
N SER A 177 -0.15 -4.43 -16.19
CA SER A 177 -0.24 -3.39 -17.21
C SER A 177 -0.37 -2.03 -16.56
N LEU A 178 0.52 -1.09 -16.92
CA LEU A 178 0.49 0.30 -16.47
C LEU A 178 0.33 1.23 -17.67
N MET A 179 -0.85 1.82 -17.83
CA MET A 179 -1.18 2.77 -18.88
C MET A 179 -1.07 4.20 -18.38
N MET A 180 -0.41 5.07 -19.13
CA MET A 180 -0.16 6.46 -18.75
C MET A 180 -0.83 7.42 -19.72
N GLY A 181 -1.74 8.24 -19.18
CA GLY A 181 -2.47 9.28 -19.91
C GLY A 181 -2.18 10.69 -19.40
N LYS A 182 -2.90 11.66 -19.95
CA LYS A 182 -2.87 13.04 -19.50
C LYS A 182 -3.51 13.15 -18.11
N ASN A 183 -2.72 13.50 -17.10
CA ASN A 183 -3.16 13.61 -15.71
C ASN A 183 -3.76 12.34 -15.10
N CYS A 184 -3.50 11.17 -15.67
CA CYS A 184 -3.99 9.90 -15.15
C CYS A 184 -3.04 8.75 -15.45
N HIS A 185 -3.16 7.68 -14.68
CA HIS A 185 -2.62 6.38 -15.05
C HIS A 185 -3.54 5.27 -14.55
N ILE A 186 -3.52 4.14 -15.25
CA ILE A 186 -4.30 2.94 -14.95
C ILE A 186 -3.32 1.81 -14.68
N VAL A 187 -3.55 1.06 -13.62
CA VAL A 187 -2.82 -0.18 -13.32
C VAL A 187 -3.79 -1.33 -13.32
N ILE A 188 -3.54 -2.33 -14.16
CA ILE A 188 -4.33 -3.55 -14.26
C ILE A 188 -3.42 -4.72 -13.93
N TYR A 189 -3.86 -5.63 -13.09
CA TYR A 189 -3.10 -6.81 -12.72
C TYR A 189 -3.97 -8.00 -12.37
N PRO A 190 -3.48 -9.23 -12.65
CA PRO A 190 -4.22 -10.46 -12.43
C PRO A 190 -4.35 -10.80 -10.94
N LEU A 191 -5.48 -11.44 -10.61
CA LEU A 191 -5.80 -12.02 -9.31
C LEU A 191 -6.28 -13.46 -9.50
N ASN A 192 -6.26 -14.27 -8.44
CA ASN A 192 -6.88 -15.60 -8.37
C ASN A 192 -6.54 -16.48 -9.57
N GLN A 193 -5.26 -16.72 -9.82
CA GLN A 193 -4.80 -17.49 -10.99
C GLN A 193 -5.33 -16.92 -12.32
N ASN A 194 -5.36 -15.59 -12.43
CA ASN A 194 -5.80 -14.87 -13.62
C ASN A 194 -7.28 -15.08 -13.98
N LYS A 195 -8.12 -15.37 -12.99
CA LYS A 195 -9.57 -15.45 -13.17
C LYS A 195 -10.25 -14.08 -13.11
N GLU A 196 -9.61 -13.12 -12.47
CA GLU A 196 -10.07 -11.75 -12.27
C GLU A 196 -8.92 -10.78 -12.52
N LEU A 197 -9.23 -9.57 -12.97
CA LEU A 197 -8.27 -8.48 -13.11
C LEU A 197 -8.67 -7.36 -12.16
N ASN A 198 -7.72 -6.92 -11.33
CA ASN A 198 -7.91 -5.71 -10.54
C ASN A 198 -7.51 -4.49 -11.34
N LEU A 199 -8.34 -3.48 -11.35
CA LEU A 199 -8.07 -2.19 -11.96
C LEU A 199 -7.99 -1.09 -10.91
N VAL A 200 -6.96 -0.27 -11.00
CA VAL A 200 -6.81 0.98 -10.25
C VAL A 200 -6.49 2.10 -11.23
N CYS A 201 -7.37 3.08 -11.33
CA CYS A 201 -7.15 4.29 -12.10
C CYS A 201 -6.89 5.45 -11.15
N ILE A 202 -5.75 6.13 -11.29
CA ILE A 202 -5.44 7.33 -10.53
C ILE A 202 -5.56 8.54 -11.44
N ILE A 203 -6.44 9.46 -11.05
CA ILE A 203 -6.80 10.65 -11.84
C ILE A 203 -6.47 11.89 -11.01
N ARG A 204 -5.73 12.84 -11.58
CA ARG A 204 -5.49 14.14 -10.95
C ARG A 204 -6.75 14.97 -11.01
N ASP A 205 -7.26 15.32 -9.84
CA ASP A 205 -8.37 16.26 -9.68
C ASP A 205 -8.16 17.10 -8.42
N LYS A 206 -8.55 18.37 -8.49
CA LYS A 206 -8.41 19.31 -7.37
C LYS A 206 -9.49 19.12 -6.32
N LYS A 207 -10.63 18.56 -6.71
CA LYS A 207 -11.80 18.31 -5.86
C LYS A 207 -12.12 16.82 -5.87
N TYR A 208 -12.57 16.31 -4.75
CA TYR A 208 -13.11 14.98 -4.63
C TYR A 208 -14.60 15.07 -4.36
N ASP A 209 -15.36 14.39 -5.20
CA ASP A 209 -16.80 14.24 -5.09
C ASP A 209 -17.14 12.77 -5.28
N PRO A 210 -17.53 12.05 -4.21
CA PRO A 210 -17.82 10.62 -4.28
C PRO A 210 -19.04 10.30 -5.16
N ASP A 211 -19.98 11.25 -5.31
CA ASP A 211 -21.21 11.04 -6.08
C ASP A 211 -20.98 11.24 -7.59
N ASN A 212 -19.84 11.76 -7.97
CA ASN A 212 -19.52 12.13 -9.35
C ASN A 212 -18.39 11.32 -9.98
N ILE A 213 -18.32 10.01 -9.65
CA ILE A 213 -17.28 9.10 -10.17
C ILE A 213 -17.33 9.02 -11.71
N LYS A 214 -18.53 9.03 -12.30
CA LYS A 214 -18.71 8.97 -13.77
C LYS A 214 -18.02 10.13 -14.49
N THR A 215 -18.22 11.35 -14.02
CA THR A 215 -17.54 12.53 -14.58
C THR A 215 -16.03 12.43 -14.45
N LEU A 216 -15.54 11.89 -13.34
CA LEU A 216 -14.12 11.69 -13.13
C LEU A 216 -13.54 10.69 -14.13
N VAL A 217 -14.21 9.56 -14.33
CA VAL A 217 -13.81 8.50 -15.28
C VAL A 217 -13.87 9.00 -16.73
N ASN A 218 -14.86 9.82 -17.08
CA ASN A 218 -14.97 10.42 -18.41
C ASN A 218 -13.72 11.19 -18.83
N LYS A 219 -12.97 11.80 -17.88
CA LYS A 219 -11.67 12.45 -18.18
C LYS A 219 -10.62 11.47 -18.71
N VAL A 220 -10.80 10.18 -18.47
CA VAL A 220 -9.92 9.11 -18.94
C VAL A 220 -10.46 8.51 -20.23
N VAL A 221 -11.75 8.20 -20.26
CA VAL A 221 -12.45 7.61 -21.44
C VAL A 221 -12.35 8.51 -22.67
N THR A 222 -12.44 9.84 -22.47
CA THR A 222 -12.23 10.80 -23.58
C THR A 222 -10.83 10.75 -24.20
N GLN A 223 -9.85 10.20 -23.52
CA GLN A 223 -8.51 9.99 -24.07
C GLN A 223 -8.40 8.67 -24.87
N ASN A 224 -9.24 7.67 -24.56
CA ASN A 224 -9.33 6.40 -25.27
C ASN A 224 -10.70 5.77 -25.00
N SER A 225 -11.60 5.78 -25.99
CA SER A 225 -12.96 5.26 -25.88
C SER A 225 -13.02 3.75 -25.59
N ASN A 226 -12.00 2.97 -25.97
CA ASN A 226 -11.94 1.54 -25.65
C ASN A 226 -11.87 1.26 -24.13
N LEU A 227 -11.60 2.30 -23.32
CA LEU A 227 -11.60 2.19 -21.86
C LEU A 227 -13.00 2.27 -21.25
N GLU A 228 -14.03 2.68 -22.01
CA GLU A 228 -15.40 2.83 -21.50
C GLU A 228 -15.90 1.54 -20.85
N LYS A 229 -15.83 0.43 -21.56
CA LYS A 229 -16.25 -0.90 -21.07
C LYS A 229 -15.52 -1.35 -19.80
N VAL A 230 -14.30 -0.88 -19.61
CA VAL A 230 -13.48 -1.20 -18.44
C VAL A 230 -14.01 -0.53 -17.17
N PHE A 231 -14.78 0.55 -17.31
CA PHE A 231 -15.37 1.31 -16.21
C PHE A 231 -16.89 1.13 -16.08
N GLU A 232 -17.49 0.14 -16.73
CA GLU A 232 -18.93 -0.19 -16.61
C GLU A 232 -19.29 -0.92 -15.30
N GLY A 233 -18.30 -1.52 -14.63
CA GLY A 233 -18.52 -2.29 -13.39
C GLY A 233 -18.80 -1.42 -12.14
N ASP A 234 -18.86 -2.08 -10.99
CA ASP A 234 -18.95 -1.39 -9.70
C ASP A 234 -17.67 -0.60 -9.44
N LEU A 235 -17.80 0.71 -9.44
CA LEU A 235 -16.70 1.65 -9.26
C LEU A 235 -16.70 2.19 -7.83
N LYS A 236 -15.58 2.04 -7.14
CA LYS A 236 -15.34 2.71 -5.86
C LYS A 236 -14.21 3.73 -5.99
N SER A 237 -14.31 4.84 -5.27
CA SER A 237 -13.32 5.92 -5.34
C SER A 237 -12.84 6.36 -3.97
N TRP A 238 -11.57 6.77 -3.90
CA TRP A 238 -10.93 7.32 -2.69
C TRP A 238 -10.01 8.48 -3.04
N PRO A 239 -10.05 9.56 -2.27
CA PRO A 239 -9.09 10.64 -2.39
C PRO A 239 -7.72 10.17 -1.88
N LEU A 240 -6.66 10.54 -2.60
CA LEU A 240 -5.30 10.18 -2.20
C LEU A 240 -4.72 11.22 -1.24
N TYR A 241 -4.28 10.73 -0.09
CA TYR A 241 -3.58 11.52 0.91
C TYR A 241 -2.13 11.04 1.05
N PHE A 242 -1.28 11.89 1.58
CA PHE A 242 0.10 11.56 1.93
C PHE A 242 0.49 12.27 3.22
N THR A 243 1.39 11.67 3.97
CA THR A 243 1.96 12.28 5.18
C THR A 243 3.10 13.22 4.79
N PRO A 244 3.04 14.53 5.13
CA PRO A 244 4.05 15.51 4.69
C PRO A 244 5.44 15.24 5.26
N LYS A 245 5.52 14.95 6.56
CA LYS A 245 6.77 14.75 7.29
C LYS A 245 6.84 13.36 7.90
N ILE A 246 8.05 12.92 8.22
CA ILE A 246 8.30 11.71 9.01
C ILE A 246 8.82 12.22 10.36
N LEU A 247 8.03 12.05 11.41
CA LEU A 247 8.34 12.53 12.75
C LEU A 247 8.43 11.34 13.71
N PRO A 248 9.32 11.40 14.72
CA PRO A 248 9.34 10.40 15.78
C PRO A 248 8.11 10.56 16.68
N SER A 249 7.73 9.49 17.36
CA SER A 249 6.82 9.61 18.50
C SER A 249 7.51 10.43 19.61
N THR A 250 6.75 11.27 20.28
CA THR A 250 7.26 12.03 21.45
C THR A 250 7.20 11.20 22.74
N ASN A 251 6.57 10.02 22.70
CA ASN A 251 6.48 9.09 23.81
C ASN A 251 7.27 7.82 23.50
N SER A 252 8.16 7.40 24.40
CA SER A 252 9.05 6.25 24.23
C SER A 252 8.33 4.90 24.19
N LYS A 253 7.09 4.84 24.64
CA LYS A 253 6.26 3.63 24.71
C LYS A 253 5.21 3.57 23.61
N VAL A 254 5.18 4.54 22.70
CA VAL A 254 4.23 4.61 21.60
C VAL A 254 4.95 4.56 20.26
N PHE A 255 4.67 3.54 19.48
CA PHE A 255 5.24 3.30 18.17
C PHE A 255 4.16 3.42 17.10
N TYR A 256 4.55 3.74 15.87
CA TYR A 256 3.66 3.76 14.72
C TYR A 256 4.17 2.83 13.65
N ILE A 257 3.27 2.06 13.02
CA ILE A 257 3.59 1.19 11.89
C ILE A 257 2.71 1.51 10.67
N GLY A 258 3.14 1.08 9.50
CA GLY A 258 2.39 1.28 8.26
C GLY A 258 2.11 2.75 7.95
N ASP A 259 0.90 3.03 7.51
CA ASP A 259 0.47 4.39 7.14
C ASP A 259 0.33 5.32 8.36
N ALA A 260 0.19 4.78 9.58
CA ALA A 260 0.25 5.57 10.80
C ALA A 260 1.64 6.16 11.02
N PHE A 261 2.70 5.44 10.60
CA PHE A 261 4.07 5.99 10.57
C PHE A 261 4.25 6.96 9.41
N ASN A 262 3.92 6.55 8.18
CA ASN A 262 4.00 7.40 7.00
C ASN A 262 3.16 6.87 5.83
N GLY A 263 2.12 7.63 5.44
CA GLY A 263 1.32 7.33 4.27
C GLY A 263 2.01 7.70 2.96
N PHE A 264 2.02 6.77 2.01
CA PHE A 264 2.66 6.88 0.70
C PHE A 264 1.65 6.99 -0.43
N LEU A 265 2.09 7.57 -1.56
CA LEU A 265 1.34 7.46 -2.81
C LEU A 265 1.44 6.04 -3.37
N PRO A 266 0.37 5.50 -3.98
CA PRO A 266 0.31 4.08 -4.38
C PRO A 266 1.12 3.73 -5.64
N THR A 267 1.89 4.65 -6.20
CA THR A 267 2.59 4.52 -7.49
C THR A 267 3.80 3.56 -7.51
N LEU A 268 4.12 2.95 -6.37
CA LEU A 268 5.11 1.87 -6.23
C LEU A 268 4.51 0.58 -5.67
N ALA A 269 3.20 0.53 -5.42
CA ALA A 269 2.52 -0.59 -4.77
C ALA A 269 3.18 -1.02 -3.43
N GLN A 270 3.69 -0.04 -2.64
CA GLN A 270 4.47 -0.30 -1.42
C GLN A 270 3.69 -0.11 -0.11
N GLY A 271 2.42 0.31 -0.13
CA GLY A 271 1.67 0.55 1.10
C GLY A 271 1.65 -0.66 2.04
N ALA A 272 1.12 -1.79 1.57
CA ALA A 272 1.11 -3.03 2.35
C ALA A 272 2.52 -3.52 2.70
N GLY A 273 3.45 -3.44 1.74
CA GLY A 273 4.84 -3.85 1.95
C GLY A 273 5.52 -3.08 3.07
N GLN A 274 5.34 -1.77 3.13
CA GLN A 274 5.91 -0.94 4.18
C GLN A 274 5.23 -1.18 5.54
N SER A 275 3.96 -1.55 5.56
CA SER A 275 3.27 -1.95 6.80
C SER A 275 3.83 -3.25 7.34
N ILE A 276 4.02 -4.26 6.49
CA ILE A 276 4.62 -5.56 6.85
C ILE A 276 6.06 -5.37 7.33
N GLU A 277 6.89 -4.62 6.59
CA GLU A 277 8.26 -4.34 6.99
C GLU A 277 8.34 -3.64 8.35
N SER A 278 7.50 -2.61 8.57
CA SER A 278 7.53 -1.86 9.82
C SER A 278 7.13 -2.69 11.03
N ALA A 279 6.12 -3.56 10.87
CA ALA A 279 5.71 -4.47 11.92
C ALA A 279 6.80 -5.49 12.27
N HIS A 280 7.41 -6.09 11.24
CA HIS A 280 8.49 -7.06 11.42
C HIS A 280 9.74 -6.46 12.07
N GLU A 281 10.14 -5.28 11.65
CA GLU A 281 11.30 -4.56 12.18
C GLU A 281 11.09 -4.19 13.65
N LEU A 282 9.91 -3.64 13.99
CA LEU A 282 9.57 -3.32 15.37
C LEU A 282 9.54 -4.56 16.25
N PHE A 283 8.92 -5.65 15.77
CA PHE A 283 8.87 -6.92 16.49
C PHE A 283 10.27 -7.47 16.82
N ASN A 284 11.19 -7.44 15.85
CA ASN A 284 12.55 -7.92 16.06
C ASN A 284 13.30 -7.06 17.10
N LEU A 285 13.13 -5.75 17.07
CA LEU A 285 13.75 -4.85 18.07
C LEU A 285 13.21 -5.09 19.47
N ILE A 286 11.91 -5.35 19.62
CA ILE A 286 11.29 -5.68 20.92
C ILE A 286 11.77 -7.04 21.40
N LYS A 287 11.77 -8.06 20.51
CA LYS A 287 12.18 -9.43 20.83
C LYS A 287 13.65 -9.52 21.30
N ASP A 288 14.52 -8.75 20.65
CA ASP A 288 15.94 -8.74 20.95
C ASP A 288 16.28 -7.90 22.20
N ASP A 289 15.27 -7.34 22.88
CA ASP A 289 15.39 -6.50 24.08
C ASP A 289 16.46 -5.39 23.93
N LYS A 290 16.50 -4.76 22.76
CA LYS A 290 17.52 -3.76 22.44
C LYS A 290 17.30 -2.49 23.26
N THR A 291 18.36 -1.94 23.77
CA THR A 291 18.35 -0.59 24.34
C THR A 291 17.98 0.43 23.25
N GLU A 292 17.27 1.49 23.61
CA GLU A 292 16.89 2.58 22.68
C GLU A 292 16.07 2.13 21.45
N ILE A 293 15.14 1.20 21.64
CA ILE A 293 14.27 0.66 20.56
C ILE A 293 13.67 1.79 19.73
N GLN A 294 13.17 2.86 20.38
CA GLN A 294 12.50 3.95 19.68
C GLN A 294 13.43 4.69 18.72
N ASN A 295 14.62 5.04 19.15
CA ASN A 295 15.60 5.75 18.32
C ASN A 295 16.06 4.89 17.15
N THR A 296 16.35 3.62 17.41
CA THR A 296 16.78 2.65 16.40
C THR A 296 15.68 2.43 15.37
N TYR A 297 14.47 2.12 15.81
CA TYR A 297 13.31 1.93 14.94
C TYR A 297 13.03 3.18 14.07
N PHE A 298 12.96 4.35 14.71
CA PHE A 298 12.70 5.59 13.98
C PHE A 298 13.77 5.88 12.93
N LYS A 299 15.05 5.70 13.24
CA LYS A 299 16.16 5.92 12.31
C LYS A 299 16.06 5.01 11.09
N GLU A 300 15.88 3.70 11.29
CA GLU A 300 15.81 2.72 10.20
C GLU A 300 14.56 2.91 9.36
N ARG A 301 13.39 3.04 10.00
CA ARG A 301 12.12 3.26 9.27
C ARG A 301 12.10 4.57 8.51
N SER A 302 12.65 5.66 9.10
CA SER A 302 12.72 6.96 8.42
C SER A 302 13.60 6.90 7.18
N ARG A 303 14.75 6.21 7.24
CA ARG A 303 15.62 6.01 6.09
C ARG A 303 14.87 5.27 4.97
N ARG A 304 14.20 4.19 5.32
CA ARG A 304 13.43 3.36 4.40
C ARG A 304 12.25 4.12 3.79
N ALA A 305 11.45 4.76 4.63
CA ALA A 305 10.29 5.54 4.22
C ALA A 305 10.67 6.72 3.29
N LYS A 306 11.79 7.40 3.52
CA LYS A 306 12.29 8.48 2.64
C LYS A 306 12.56 7.97 1.22
N ILE A 307 13.16 6.78 1.07
CA ILE A 307 13.44 6.17 -0.24
C ILE A 307 12.12 5.90 -0.97
N VAL A 308 11.18 5.19 -0.34
CA VAL A 308 9.89 4.85 -0.92
C VAL A 308 9.10 6.11 -1.29
N LYS A 309 9.02 7.08 -0.37
CA LYS A 309 8.33 8.35 -0.57
C LYS A 309 8.88 9.14 -1.76
N ARG A 310 10.21 9.26 -1.85
CA ARG A 310 10.86 9.96 -2.98
C ARG A 310 10.51 9.31 -4.30
N ARG A 311 10.60 7.98 -4.40
CA ARG A 311 10.31 7.25 -5.65
C ARG A 311 8.83 7.26 -6.00
N SER A 312 7.95 7.11 -5.01
CA SER A 312 6.50 7.24 -5.24
C SER A 312 6.14 8.62 -5.79
N ASN A 313 6.76 9.69 -5.29
CA ASN A 313 6.53 11.04 -5.80
C ASN A 313 7.08 11.24 -7.23
N ILE A 314 8.25 10.68 -7.55
CA ILE A 314 8.83 10.72 -8.91
C ILE A 314 7.89 9.99 -9.88
N ASN A 315 7.44 8.79 -9.54
CA ASN A 315 6.50 8.04 -10.36
C ASN A 315 5.19 8.79 -10.54
N PHE A 316 4.63 9.33 -9.45
CA PHE A 316 3.40 10.12 -9.53
C PHE A 316 3.53 11.31 -10.50
N PHE A 317 4.65 12.01 -10.45
CA PHE A 317 4.92 13.11 -11.36
C PHE A 317 5.06 12.63 -12.82
N ALA A 318 5.87 11.60 -13.05
CA ALA A 318 6.16 11.09 -14.40
C ALA A 318 4.91 10.45 -15.06
N PHE A 319 4.09 9.73 -14.30
CA PHE A 319 2.91 9.05 -14.85
C PHE A 319 1.78 10.02 -15.23
N HIS A 320 1.80 11.26 -14.72
CA HIS A 320 0.71 12.24 -14.90
C HIS A 320 1.11 13.46 -15.73
N PHE A 321 2.09 13.35 -16.62
CA PHE A 321 2.39 14.47 -17.51
C PHE A 321 1.18 14.83 -18.38
N SER A 322 0.85 16.12 -18.41
CA SER A 322 -0.22 16.67 -19.24
C SER A 322 0.25 17.09 -20.64
N SER A 323 1.52 17.48 -20.78
CA SER A 323 2.13 17.88 -22.04
C SER A 323 2.53 16.66 -22.87
N SER A 324 2.17 16.65 -24.17
CA SER A 324 2.56 15.59 -25.12
C SER A 324 4.07 15.48 -25.30
N ILE A 325 4.78 16.62 -25.27
CA ILE A 325 6.25 16.64 -25.35
C ILE A 325 6.85 15.92 -24.14
N MET A 326 6.38 16.22 -22.93
CA MET A 326 6.85 15.57 -21.71
C MET A 326 6.52 14.07 -21.68
N GLN A 327 5.35 13.68 -22.21
CA GLN A 327 5.00 12.26 -22.36
C GLN A 327 5.95 11.54 -23.31
N THR A 328 6.28 12.15 -24.44
CA THR A 328 7.22 11.59 -25.44
C THR A 328 8.62 11.44 -24.84
N LEU A 329 9.14 12.46 -24.18
CA LEU A 329 10.43 12.41 -23.49
C LEU A 329 10.45 11.33 -22.41
N ARG A 330 9.40 11.27 -21.55
CA ARG A 330 9.26 10.21 -20.54
C ARG A 330 9.32 8.83 -21.19
N ASN A 331 8.55 8.62 -22.27
CA ASN A 331 8.47 7.32 -22.94
C ASN A 331 9.84 6.92 -23.52
N PHE A 332 10.56 7.87 -24.09
CA PHE A 332 11.92 7.66 -24.60
C PHE A 332 12.87 7.24 -23.47
N PHE A 333 12.92 8.01 -22.37
CA PHE A 333 13.77 7.69 -21.23
C PHE A 333 13.42 6.36 -20.59
N MET A 334 12.13 6.04 -20.42
CA MET A 334 11.71 4.77 -19.86
C MET A 334 12.20 3.58 -20.69
N LYS A 335 12.07 3.62 -22.03
CA LYS A 335 12.57 2.56 -22.91
C LYS A 335 14.06 2.27 -22.70
N PHE A 336 14.82 3.30 -22.39
CA PHE A 336 16.27 3.18 -22.19
C PHE A 336 16.62 2.72 -20.77
N LEU A 337 15.97 3.30 -19.77
CA LEU A 337 16.28 3.05 -18.37
C LEU A 337 15.90 1.63 -17.93
N VAL A 338 14.75 1.10 -18.36
CA VAL A 338 14.31 -0.26 -17.95
C VAL A 338 15.22 -1.36 -18.51
N LYS A 339 15.95 -1.11 -19.60
CA LYS A 339 16.93 -2.05 -20.16
C LYS A 339 18.25 -2.09 -19.37
N ARG A 340 18.52 -1.09 -18.55
CA ARG A 340 19.75 -1.00 -17.75
C ARG A 340 19.56 -1.70 -16.41
N LYS A 341 20.05 -2.92 -16.25
CA LYS A 341 20.00 -3.69 -15.00
C LYS A 341 20.49 -2.89 -13.78
N SER A 342 21.57 -2.09 -13.95
CA SER A 342 22.09 -1.23 -12.88
C SER A 342 21.06 -0.20 -12.40
N PHE A 343 20.35 0.45 -13.33
CA PHE A 343 19.29 1.39 -13.01
C PHE A 343 18.12 0.69 -12.29
N VAL A 344 17.62 -0.42 -12.84
CA VAL A 344 16.52 -1.18 -12.27
C VAL A 344 16.86 -1.68 -10.87
N ASN A 345 18.05 -2.21 -10.66
CA ASN A 345 18.53 -2.63 -9.34
C ASN A 345 18.70 -1.46 -8.37
N SER A 346 19.18 -0.32 -8.82
CA SER A 346 19.27 0.87 -7.98
C SER A 346 17.89 1.43 -7.66
N TYR A 347 16.96 1.41 -8.59
CA TYR A 347 15.64 2.04 -8.45
C TYR A 347 14.63 1.14 -7.73
N LEU A 348 14.45 -0.10 -8.14
CA LEU A 348 13.52 -1.06 -7.53
C LEU A 348 14.23 -2.02 -6.56
N GLY A 349 15.42 -2.49 -6.89
CA GLY A 349 16.15 -3.43 -6.06
C GLY A 349 16.36 -2.93 -4.63
N THR A 350 16.64 -1.63 -4.43
CA THR A 350 16.75 -1.04 -3.09
C THR A 350 15.39 -0.96 -2.35
N VAL A 351 14.26 -1.07 -3.07
CA VAL A 351 12.91 -1.17 -2.46
C VAL A 351 12.56 -2.63 -2.16
N TYR A 352 13.00 -3.56 -2.99
CA TYR A 352 12.63 -4.98 -2.93
C TYR A 352 13.65 -5.86 -2.17
N LYS A 353 14.82 -5.31 -1.87
CA LYS A 353 15.86 -6.00 -1.08
C LYS A 353 15.75 -5.59 0.39
N ASN A 354 15.46 -6.55 1.22
CA ASN A 354 15.72 -6.56 2.66
C ASN A 354 16.66 -7.70 2.96
#